data_61b643c3a7a338ccea4915f1a1b3f749
#
_entry.id   61b643c3a7a338ccea4915f1a1b3f749
#
_cell.length_a   1.000
_cell.length_b   1.000
_cell.length_c   1.000
_cell.angle_alpha   90.00
_cell.angle_beta   90.00
_cell.angle_gamma   90.00
#
_symmetry.space_group_name_H-M   'P 1'
#
loop_
_entity.id
_entity.type
_entity.pdbx_description
1 polymer ?
#
loop_
_entity_poly.entity_id
_entity_poly.type
_entity_poly.pdbx_seq_one_letter_code
_entity_poly.pdbx_strand_id
1 'polypeptide(L)'
;MKILHFLFLTLISVLYSCSSDEHDLDFTVEKQDIKIARSFGVRIGILSGNKDYSINNLNPDIAETYIAYGDGEYGSIVIKPIQKGKATIEVTDNVCHTSIIIKAEVVDNEIGTIIRESNHPLLKEGGFLWFKEDEKRSFRVTIQDVNIGEGLYSIYKSEKKYRLSLAYKDDGGNEVTEVYDI
;
A
#
# COMPACT_ATOMS: atom_id res chain seq x y z
N MET A 1 -8.24 65.72 32.15
CA MET A 1 -8.83 65.12 30.89
C MET A 1 -7.82 64.40 30.02
N LYS A 2 -6.56 64.74 29.96
CA LYS A 2 -5.55 64.05 29.13
C LYS A 2 -5.14 62.64 29.64
N ILE A 3 -5.15 62.41 30.92
CA ILE A 3 -4.75 61.12 31.58
C ILE A 3 -5.81 60.04 31.31
N LEU A 4 -7.11 60.40 31.26
CA LEU A 4 -8.20 59.49 31.01
C LEU A 4 -8.20 58.94 29.55
N HIS A 5 -7.77 59.75 28.60
CA HIS A 5 -7.64 59.28 27.19
C HIS A 5 -6.48 58.32 26.98
N PHE A 6 -5.38 58.48 27.74
CA PHE A 6 -4.23 57.59 27.65
C PHE A 6 -4.55 56.22 28.26
N LEU A 7 -5.33 56.19 29.32
CA LEU A 7 -5.75 54.92 29.97
C LEU A 7 -6.76 54.15 29.10
N PHE A 8 -7.58 54.86 28.32
CA PHE A 8 -8.53 54.24 27.40
C PHE A 8 -7.85 53.65 26.13
N LEU A 9 -6.79 54.33 25.64
CA LEU A 9 -6.02 53.81 24.50
C LEU A 9 -5.22 52.56 24.88
N THR A 10 -4.64 52.47 26.08
CA THR A 10 -3.93 51.29 26.57
C THR A 10 -4.87 50.11 26.85
N LEU A 11 -6.12 50.35 27.24
CA LEU A 11 -7.11 49.30 27.47
C LEU A 11 -7.57 48.66 26.13
N ILE A 12 -7.65 49.43 25.05
CA ILE A 12 -8.05 48.94 23.72
C ILE A 12 -6.92 48.08 23.12
N SER A 13 -5.64 48.39 23.36
CA SER A 13 -4.52 47.58 22.84
C SER A 13 -4.40 46.21 23.52
N VAL A 14 -4.93 46.02 24.73
CA VAL A 14 -4.95 44.73 25.45
C VAL A 14 -6.08 43.82 24.93
N LEU A 15 -7.14 44.40 24.32
CA LEU A 15 -8.28 43.60 23.82
C LEU A 15 -8.05 43.10 22.39
N TYR A 16 -7.00 43.55 21.68
CA TYR A 16 -6.62 43.05 20.37
C TYR A 16 -5.59 41.93 20.38
N SER A 17 -5.16 41.49 21.56
CA SER A 17 -4.42 40.24 21.73
C SER A 17 -5.41 39.08 21.85
N CYS A 18 -6.33 38.98 20.91
CA CYS A 18 -6.98 37.69 20.65
C CYS A 18 -5.95 36.93 19.83
N SER A 19 -5.04 36.21 20.48
CA SER A 19 -4.43 35.08 19.88
C SER A 19 -5.58 34.18 19.47
N SER A 20 -5.82 34.03 18.17
CA SER A 20 -6.46 32.82 17.68
C SER A 20 -5.57 31.70 18.21
N ASP A 21 -5.97 31.04 19.27
CA ASP A 21 -5.53 29.70 19.56
C ASP A 21 -6.04 28.86 18.38
N GLU A 22 -5.33 28.92 17.24
CA GLU A 22 -5.38 27.85 16.27
C GLU A 22 -4.85 26.65 17.04
N HIS A 23 -5.78 25.86 17.57
CA HIS A 23 -5.43 24.58 18.14
C HIS A 23 -4.78 23.78 17.02
N ASP A 24 -3.47 23.58 17.15
CA ASP A 24 -2.75 22.69 16.25
C ASP A 24 -3.47 21.34 16.26
N LEU A 25 -3.82 20.86 15.07
CA LEU A 25 -4.54 19.60 14.94
C LEU A 25 -3.56 18.43 15.15
N ASP A 26 -3.97 17.45 15.93
CA ASP A 26 -3.21 16.23 16.08
C ASP A 26 -2.99 15.56 14.70
N PHE A 27 -1.75 15.21 14.39
CA PHE A 27 -1.41 14.55 13.16
C PHE A 27 -1.73 13.05 13.21
N THR A 28 -2.68 12.61 12.38
CA THR A 28 -3.11 11.21 12.32
C THR A 28 -3.31 10.73 10.88
N VAL A 29 -3.10 9.44 10.64
CA VAL A 29 -3.23 8.79 9.32
C VAL A 29 -4.09 7.53 9.43
N GLU A 30 -4.66 7.08 8.30
CA GLU A 30 -5.54 5.89 8.25
C GLU A 30 -4.84 4.61 8.74
N LYS A 31 -3.56 4.43 8.40
CA LYS A 31 -2.78 3.23 8.73
C LYS A 31 -1.29 3.49 8.65
N GLN A 32 -0.52 2.76 9.46
CA GLN A 32 0.93 2.88 9.55
C GLN A 32 1.68 1.64 9.05
N ASP A 33 1.05 0.46 9.09
CA ASP A 33 1.61 -0.79 8.58
C ASP A 33 0.83 -1.22 7.34
N ILE A 34 1.53 -1.37 6.21
CA ILE A 34 0.90 -1.69 4.94
C ILE A 34 1.70 -2.73 4.15
N LYS A 35 0.97 -3.54 3.39
CA LYS A 35 1.53 -4.46 2.41
C LYS A 35 1.06 -4.03 1.02
N ILE A 36 1.99 -3.89 0.08
CA ILE A 36 1.75 -3.32 -1.24
C ILE A 36 2.26 -4.29 -2.30
N ALA A 37 1.42 -4.66 -3.25
CA ALA A 37 1.86 -5.42 -4.42
C ALA A 37 2.72 -4.53 -5.33
N ARG A 38 3.80 -5.09 -5.88
CA ARG A 38 4.81 -4.35 -6.64
C ARG A 38 4.27 -3.51 -7.81
N SER A 39 3.18 -3.94 -8.44
CA SER A 39 2.57 -3.21 -9.57
C SER A 39 1.55 -2.15 -9.19
N PHE A 40 1.23 -2.00 -7.91
CA PHE A 40 0.16 -1.11 -7.46
C PHE A 40 0.69 -0.11 -6.43
N GLY A 41 0.51 1.18 -6.70
CA GLY A 41 0.70 2.21 -5.68
C GLY A 41 -0.44 2.22 -4.67
N VAL A 42 -0.18 2.79 -3.50
CA VAL A 42 -1.18 2.97 -2.45
C VAL A 42 -1.25 4.43 -2.04
N ARG A 43 -2.43 4.84 -1.62
CA ARG A 43 -2.67 6.13 -0.95
C ARG A 43 -3.11 5.87 0.48
N ILE A 44 -2.56 6.62 1.41
CA ILE A 44 -2.92 6.61 2.83
C ILE A 44 -3.47 7.99 3.13
N GLY A 45 -4.74 8.07 3.50
CA GLY A 45 -5.38 9.34 3.87
C GLY A 45 -4.77 9.91 5.15
N ILE A 46 -4.56 11.21 5.17
CA ILE A 46 -4.29 11.97 6.38
C ILE A 46 -5.67 12.30 6.98
N LEU A 47 -5.93 11.82 8.19
CA LEU A 47 -7.23 11.97 8.84
C LEU A 47 -7.35 13.30 9.60
N SER A 48 -6.22 13.81 10.10
CA SER A 48 -6.11 15.08 10.80
C SER A 48 -4.68 15.61 10.70
N GLY A 49 -4.51 16.94 10.68
CA GLY A 49 -3.21 17.59 10.61
C GLY A 49 -3.31 19.03 10.10
N ASN A 50 -2.19 19.69 9.99
CA ASN A 50 -2.11 21.14 9.73
C ASN A 50 -1.76 21.51 8.28
N LYS A 51 -1.81 20.55 7.35
CA LYS A 51 -1.60 20.74 5.90
C LYS A 51 -0.22 21.25 5.49
N ASP A 52 0.75 21.18 6.39
CA ASP A 52 2.16 21.44 6.12
C ASP A 52 2.97 20.22 6.54
N TYR A 53 3.29 19.35 5.57
CA TYR A 53 3.93 18.08 5.83
C TYR A 53 5.25 17.98 5.10
N SER A 54 6.23 17.37 5.76
CA SER A 54 7.46 16.87 5.16
C SER A 54 7.48 15.35 5.19
N ILE A 55 8.14 14.76 4.19
CA ILE A 55 8.26 13.30 4.08
C ILE A 55 9.72 12.91 3.92
N ASN A 56 10.16 11.96 4.72
CA ASN A 56 11.50 11.39 4.69
C ASN A 56 11.41 9.88 4.47
N ASN A 57 11.75 9.44 3.27
CA ASN A 57 11.77 8.02 2.93
C ASN A 57 13.18 7.46 3.14
N LEU A 58 13.34 6.57 4.11
CA LEU A 58 14.63 5.96 4.43
C LEU A 58 15.07 4.88 3.43
N ASN A 59 14.16 4.43 2.55
CA ASN A 59 14.41 3.38 1.56
C ASN A 59 13.89 3.77 0.17
N PRO A 60 14.46 4.85 -0.45
CA PRO A 60 13.94 5.40 -1.71
C PRO A 60 14.11 4.45 -2.91
N ASP A 61 14.97 3.46 -2.83
CA ASP A 61 15.13 2.38 -3.81
C ASP A 61 14.00 1.33 -3.75
N ILE A 62 13.32 1.20 -2.61
CA ILE A 62 12.18 0.27 -2.45
C ILE A 62 10.87 0.90 -2.91
N ALA A 63 10.66 2.19 -2.60
CA ALA A 63 9.44 2.91 -2.98
C ALA A 63 9.70 4.40 -3.16
N GLU A 64 9.03 5.04 -4.11
CA GLU A 64 8.90 6.49 -4.21
C GLU A 64 7.75 6.96 -3.31
N THR A 65 7.92 8.09 -2.63
CA THR A 65 6.89 8.64 -1.73
C THR A 65 6.74 10.15 -1.89
N TYR A 66 5.51 10.64 -1.78
CA TYR A 66 5.23 12.08 -1.78
C TYR A 66 3.87 12.38 -1.13
N ILE A 67 3.65 13.64 -0.76
CA ILE A 67 2.36 14.14 -0.30
C ILE A 67 1.54 14.61 -1.50
N ALA A 68 0.30 14.12 -1.63
CA ALA A 68 -0.66 14.57 -2.61
C ALA A 68 -1.71 15.46 -1.92
N TYR A 69 -1.65 16.76 -2.19
CA TYR A 69 -2.64 17.72 -1.75
C TYR A 69 -3.83 17.71 -2.73
N GLY A 70 -5.05 17.79 -2.20
CA GLY A 70 -6.28 17.74 -3.01
C GLY A 70 -7.03 16.41 -2.97
N ASP A 71 -6.45 15.39 -2.36
CA ASP A 71 -7.11 14.13 -2.05
C ASP A 71 -7.54 14.15 -0.56
N GLY A 72 -8.81 14.41 -0.30
CA GLY A 72 -9.34 14.59 1.05
C GLY A 72 -9.02 15.98 1.64
N GLU A 73 -9.47 16.20 2.86
CA GLU A 73 -9.36 17.51 3.53
C GLU A 73 -7.92 17.86 3.89
N TYR A 74 -7.14 16.88 4.34
CA TYR A 74 -5.77 17.05 4.85
C TYR A 74 -4.70 16.53 3.87
N GLY A 75 -5.11 15.93 2.75
CA GLY A 75 -4.21 15.34 1.78
C GLY A 75 -3.99 13.84 1.99
N SER A 76 -3.08 13.26 1.23
CA SER A 76 -2.73 11.84 1.31
C SER A 76 -1.24 11.61 1.09
N ILE A 77 -0.74 10.52 1.68
CA ILE A 77 0.61 10.02 1.47
C ILE A 77 0.54 8.98 0.35
N VAL A 78 1.24 9.24 -0.74
CA VAL A 78 1.32 8.34 -1.88
C VAL A 78 2.60 7.54 -1.79
N ILE A 79 2.48 6.21 -1.92
CA ILE A 79 3.61 5.28 -1.93
C ILE A 79 3.54 4.48 -3.22
N LYS A 80 4.56 4.65 -4.08
CA LYS A 80 4.72 3.92 -5.33
C LYS A 80 5.83 2.91 -5.19
N PRO A 81 5.54 1.61 -5.24
CA PRO A 81 6.58 0.59 -5.16
C PRO A 81 7.52 0.63 -6.37
N ILE A 82 8.82 0.42 -6.12
CA ILE A 82 9.88 0.31 -7.12
C ILE A 82 10.34 -1.14 -7.20
N GLN A 83 10.72 -1.71 -6.04
CA GLN A 83 11.14 -3.09 -5.96
C GLN A 83 10.68 -3.73 -4.65
N LYS A 84 10.73 -5.06 -4.60
CA LYS A 84 10.40 -5.85 -3.40
C LYS A 84 11.32 -5.50 -2.24
N GLY A 85 10.73 -5.34 -1.06
CA GLY A 85 11.48 -5.02 0.15
C GLY A 85 10.63 -4.32 1.19
N LYS A 86 11.29 -3.79 2.22
CA LYS A 86 10.65 -3.02 3.28
C LYS A 86 11.11 -1.57 3.22
N ALA A 87 10.17 -0.66 3.27
CA ALA A 87 10.44 0.77 3.37
C ALA A 87 9.91 1.33 4.69
N THR A 88 10.68 2.23 5.28
CA THR A 88 10.31 3.02 6.45
C THR A 88 10.20 4.47 6.01
N ILE A 89 9.05 5.06 6.22
CA ILE A 89 8.71 6.39 5.76
C ILE A 89 8.30 7.20 6.97
N GLU A 90 9.02 8.28 7.24
CA GLU A 90 8.70 9.23 8.28
C GLU A 90 7.94 10.41 7.65
N VAL A 91 6.78 10.73 8.19
CA VAL A 91 5.99 11.90 7.78
C VAL A 91 5.82 12.80 8.98
N THR A 92 6.20 14.06 8.82
CA THR A 92 6.17 15.06 9.88
C THR A 92 5.18 16.16 9.52
N ASP A 93 4.28 16.47 10.43
CA ASP A 93 3.52 17.70 10.40
C ASP A 93 4.42 18.83 10.94
N ASN A 94 4.74 19.79 10.08
CA ASN A 94 5.71 20.84 10.40
C ASN A 94 5.17 21.90 11.35
N VAL A 95 3.86 21.98 11.54
CA VAL A 95 3.21 22.94 12.45
C VAL A 95 3.28 22.45 13.89
N CYS A 96 2.78 21.25 14.17
CA CYS A 96 2.80 20.67 15.52
C CYS A 96 4.09 19.88 15.81
N HIS A 97 5.02 19.76 14.86
CA HIS A 97 6.28 19.00 14.97
C HIS A 97 6.11 17.54 15.39
N THR A 98 5.00 16.93 14.99
CA THR A 98 4.70 15.52 15.27
C THR A 98 5.02 14.65 14.06
N SER A 99 5.74 13.56 14.29
CA SER A 99 6.09 12.59 13.22
C SER A 99 5.37 11.27 13.41
N ILE A 100 5.01 10.66 12.28
CA ILE A 100 4.45 9.31 12.19
C ILE A 100 5.36 8.45 11.32
N ILE A 101 5.58 7.21 11.73
CA ILE A 101 6.33 6.22 10.96
C ILE A 101 5.36 5.28 10.24
N ILE A 102 5.47 5.21 8.91
CA ILE A 102 4.78 4.25 8.08
C ILE A 102 5.75 3.15 7.68
N LYS A 103 5.36 1.90 7.89
CA LYS A 103 6.10 0.71 7.47
C LYS A 103 5.42 0.09 6.28
N ALA A 104 6.06 0.13 5.12
CA ALA A 104 5.56 -0.45 3.89
C ALA A 104 6.37 -1.70 3.51
N GLU A 105 5.69 -2.82 3.32
CA GLU A 105 6.28 -4.03 2.77
C GLU A 105 5.83 -4.20 1.32
N VAL A 106 6.75 -4.02 0.38
CA VAL A 106 6.50 -4.29 -1.05
C VAL A 106 6.71 -5.77 -1.32
N VAL A 107 5.66 -6.41 -1.83
CA VAL A 107 5.64 -7.86 -2.13
C VAL A 107 5.42 -8.11 -3.62
N ASP A 108 5.69 -9.34 -4.04
CA ASP A 108 5.39 -9.78 -5.41
C ASP A 108 3.89 -9.68 -5.68
N ASN A 109 3.53 -9.44 -6.94
CA ASN A 109 2.13 -9.50 -7.35
C ASN A 109 1.61 -10.93 -7.24
N GLU A 110 0.35 -11.06 -6.85
CA GLU A 110 -0.35 -12.33 -6.83
C GLU A 110 -1.73 -12.15 -7.45
N ILE A 111 -2.08 -13.00 -8.41
CA ILE A 111 -3.37 -13.00 -9.10
C ILE A 111 -4.04 -14.33 -8.83
N GLY A 112 -5.26 -14.29 -8.29
CA GLY A 112 -6.05 -15.48 -8.02
C GLY A 112 -7.23 -15.61 -8.99
N THR A 113 -7.56 -16.85 -9.37
CA THR A 113 -8.76 -17.18 -10.10
C THR A 113 -9.48 -18.38 -9.47
N ILE A 114 -10.80 -18.39 -9.55
CA ILE A 114 -11.62 -19.51 -9.07
C ILE A 114 -11.63 -20.61 -10.11
N ILE A 115 -11.42 -21.85 -9.68
CA ILE A 115 -11.59 -23.07 -10.48
C ILE A 115 -13.08 -23.43 -10.44
N ARG A 116 -13.79 -23.22 -11.56
CA ARG A 116 -15.24 -23.43 -11.61
C ARG A 116 -15.64 -24.86 -11.96
N GLU A 117 -14.98 -25.42 -12.97
CA GLU A 117 -15.25 -26.78 -13.45
C GLU A 117 -13.91 -27.45 -13.72
N SER A 118 -13.65 -28.56 -13.06
CA SER A 118 -12.44 -29.34 -13.27
C SER A 118 -12.55 -30.74 -12.72
N ASN A 119 -12.10 -31.73 -13.49
CA ASN A 119 -11.84 -33.09 -13.05
C ASN A 119 -10.36 -33.38 -12.81
N HIS A 120 -9.54 -32.32 -12.79
CA HIS A 120 -8.10 -32.40 -12.59
C HIS A 120 -7.77 -32.72 -11.13
N PRO A 121 -6.81 -33.62 -10.84
CA PRO A 121 -6.49 -34.04 -9.47
C PRO A 121 -6.02 -32.86 -8.58
N LEU A 122 -5.26 -31.93 -9.14
CA LEU A 122 -4.74 -30.75 -8.42
C LEU A 122 -5.71 -29.55 -8.51
N LEU A 123 -6.21 -29.24 -9.71
CA LEU A 123 -7.08 -28.07 -9.95
C LEU A 123 -8.54 -28.43 -9.61
N LYS A 124 -8.84 -28.59 -8.33
CA LYS A 124 -10.17 -29.03 -7.87
C LYS A 124 -11.19 -27.91 -7.95
N GLU A 125 -12.41 -28.27 -8.35
CA GLU A 125 -13.57 -27.38 -8.38
C GLU A 125 -13.80 -26.70 -7.03
N GLY A 126 -14.14 -25.40 -7.07
CA GLY A 126 -14.29 -24.55 -5.87
C GLY A 126 -12.99 -24.08 -5.25
N GLY A 127 -11.86 -24.53 -5.76
CA GLY A 127 -10.56 -24.05 -5.34
C GLY A 127 -10.16 -22.72 -5.99
N PHE A 128 -9.10 -22.12 -5.47
CA PHE A 128 -8.45 -20.96 -6.06
C PHE A 128 -7.07 -21.36 -6.59
N LEU A 129 -6.79 -20.94 -7.80
CA LEU A 129 -5.47 -21.00 -8.42
C LEU A 129 -4.83 -19.62 -8.34
N TRP A 130 -3.72 -19.50 -7.62
CA TRP A 130 -2.98 -18.30 -7.41
C TRP A 130 -1.68 -18.31 -8.20
N PHE A 131 -1.44 -17.28 -8.99
CA PHE A 131 -0.20 -17.05 -9.72
C PHE A 131 0.57 -15.93 -9.04
N LYS A 132 1.80 -16.20 -8.64
CA LYS A 132 2.67 -15.22 -8.03
C LYS A 132 3.75 -14.79 -9.03
N GLU A 133 3.87 -13.49 -9.24
CA GLU A 133 4.87 -12.90 -10.13
C GLU A 133 6.21 -12.72 -9.38
N ASP A 134 6.71 -13.80 -8.81
CA ASP A 134 8.03 -13.88 -8.23
C ASP A 134 9.09 -14.26 -9.28
N GLU A 135 10.36 -14.35 -8.88
CA GLU A 135 11.47 -14.72 -9.78
C GLU A 135 11.27 -16.09 -10.41
N LYS A 136 10.63 -17.01 -9.70
CA LYS A 136 10.40 -18.39 -10.16
C LYS A 136 9.10 -18.55 -10.93
N ARG A 137 8.20 -17.55 -10.86
CA ARG A 137 6.83 -17.64 -11.38
C ARG A 137 6.10 -18.82 -10.77
N SER A 138 5.93 -18.78 -9.45
CA SER A 138 5.29 -19.84 -8.71
C SER A 138 3.77 -19.76 -8.77
N PHE A 139 3.09 -20.90 -8.68
CA PHE A 139 1.66 -20.96 -8.44
C PHE A 139 1.35 -21.82 -7.22
N ARG A 140 0.16 -21.63 -6.65
CA ARG A 140 -0.42 -22.48 -5.61
C ARG A 140 -1.91 -22.67 -5.85
N VAL A 141 -2.43 -23.80 -5.37
CA VAL A 141 -3.87 -24.10 -5.37
C VAL A 141 -4.35 -24.18 -3.93
N THR A 142 -5.43 -23.49 -3.59
CA THR A 142 -6.01 -23.52 -2.26
C THR A 142 -7.48 -23.90 -2.30
N ILE A 143 -7.95 -24.62 -1.29
CA ILE A 143 -9.36 -24.87 -1.00
C ILE A 143 -9.59 -24.47 0.45
N GLN A 144 -10.57 -23.58 0.70
CA GLN A 144 -10.87 -23.06 2.03
C GLN A 144 -9.58 -22.55 2.74
N ASP A 145 -8.75 -21.82 2.01
CA ASP A 145 -7.48 -21.25 2.44
C ASP A 145 -6.37 -22.28 2.78
N VAL A 146 -6.63 -23.56 2.60
CA VAL A 146 -5.61 -24.62 2.76
C VAL A 146 -4.89 -24.82 1.43
N ASN A 147 -3.56 -24.74 1.43
CA ASN A 147 -2.74 -25.07 0.27
C ASN A 147 -2.79 -26.57 0.01
N ILE A 148 -3.28 -26.96 -1.19
CA ILE A 148 -3.41 -28.36 -1.62
C ILE A 148 -2.42 -28.70 -2.72
N GLY A 149 -1.67 -27.73 -3.24
CA GLY A 149 -0.62 -27.97 -4.23
C GLY A 149 0.03 -26.68 -4.70
N GLU A 150 1.24 -26.81 -5.17
CA GLU A 150 2.07 -25.70 -5.64
C GLU A 150 3.01 -26.15 -6.76
N GLY A 151 3.53 -25.19 -7.50
CA GLY A 151 4.47 -25.46 -8.59
C GLY A 151 4.95 -24.20 -9.26
N LEU A 152 5.45 -24.36 -10.48
CA LEU A 152 5.92 -23.26 -11.33
C LEU A 152 5.00 -23.11 -12.53
N TYR A 153 4.82 -21.86 -12.99
CA TYR A 153 4.08 -21.61 -14.22
C TYR A 153 4.90 -20.83 -15.23
N SER A 154 4.54 -20.99 -16.49
CA SER A 154 5.00 -20.10 -17.55
C SER A 154 3.86 -19.78 -18.51
N ILE A 155 3.84 -18.54 -19.02
CA ILE A 155 2.94 -18.13 -20.08
C ILE A 155 3.80 -17.79 -21.28
N TYR A 156 3.51 -18.41 -22.41
CA TYR A 156 4.24 -18.19 -23.67
C TYR A 156 3.30 -18.19 -24.86
N LYS A 157 3.72 -17.49 -25.92
CA LYS A 157 2.98 -17.47 -27.17
C LYS A 157 3.47 -18.60 -28.08
N SER A 158 2.54 -19.41 -28.54
CA SER A 158 2.80 -20.46 -29.55
C SER A 158 1.90 -20.22 -30.76
N GLU A 159 2.48 -19.92 -31.91
CA GLU A 159 1.75 -19.53 -33.12
C GLU A 159 0.82 -18.32 -32.90
N LYS A 160 -0.50 -18.53 -32.87
CA LYS A 160 -1.50 -17.47 -32.69
C LYS A 160 -2.19 -17.48 -31.32
N LYS A 161 -1.80 -18.43 -30.43
CA LYS A 161 -2.42 -18.62 -29.10
C LYS A 161 -1.43 -18.40 -27.99
N TYR A 162 -1.92 -17.99 -26.84
CA TYR A 162 -1.16 -18.04 -25.60
C TYR A 162 -1.35 -19.39 -24.94
N ARG A 163 -0.32 -19.88 -24.29
CA ARG A 163 -0.31 -21.14 -23.55
C ARG A 163 0.16 -20.92 -22.13
N LEU A 164 -0.55 -21.51 -21.18
CA LEU A 164 -0.18 -21.62 -19.79
C LEU A 164 0.42 -23.00 -19.56
N SER A 165 1.64 -23.08 -19.07
CA SER A 165 2.26 -24.32 -18.62
C SER A 165 2.31 -24.33 -17.10
N LEU A 166 1.87 -25.43 -16.48
CA LEU A 166 1.97 -25.68 -15.03
C LEU A 166 2.90 -26.88 -14.82
N ALA A 167 3.95 -26.68 -14.01
CA ALA A 167 4.88 -27.74 -13.62
C ALA A 167 4.79 -27.94 -12.10
N TYR A 168 4.44 -29.14 -11.65
CA TYR A 168 4.23 -29.44 -10.23
C TYR A 168 4.59 -30.92 -9.93
N LYS A 169 4.52 -31.32 -8.65
CA LYS A 169 4.64 -32.70 -8.24
C LYS A 169 3.26 -33.27 -7.92
N ASP A 170 2.98 -34.46 -8.46
CA ASP A 170 1.76 -35.19 -8.12
C ASP A 170 1.84 -35.79 -6.69
N ASP A 171 0.75 -36.43 -6.25
CA ASP A 171 0.68 -37.08 -4.95
C ASP A 171 1.71 -38.21 -4.77
N GLY A 172 2.25 -38.75 -5.86
CA GLY A 172 3.32 -39.73 -5.88
C GLY A 172 4.73 -39.12 -5.85
N GLY A 173 4.84 -37.79 -5.91
CA GLY A 173 6.10 -37.06 -5.97
C GLY A 173 6.73 -36.98 -7.35
N ASN A 174 6.04 -37.42 -8.41
CA ASN A 174 6.52 -37.37 -9.77
C ASN A 174 6.35 -35.95 -10.34
N GLU A 175 7.33 -35.50 -11.16
CA GLU A 175 7.21 -34.23 -11.87
C GLU A 175 6.22 -34.34 -13.01
N VAL A 176 5.23 -33.48 -13.02
CA VAL A 176 4.19 -33.36 -14.03
C VAL A 176 4.26 -31.98 -14.66
N THR A 177 4.13 -31.92 -16.00
CA THR A 177 4.00 -30.65 -16.72
C THR A 177 2.78 -30.72 -17.63
N GLU A 178 1.89 -29.77 -17.49
CA GLU A 178 0.66 -29.67 -18.28
C GLU A 178 0.60 -28.33 -19.00
N VAL A 179 -0.01 -28.33 -20.16
CA VAL A 179 -0.10 -27.13 -21.03
C VAL A 179 -1.56 -26.90 -21.43
N TYR A 180 -2.01 -25.67 -21.20
CA TYR A 180 -3.37 -25.22 -21.49
C TYR A 180 -3.35 -24.10 -22.54
N ASP A 181 -4.28 -24.13 -23.49
CA ASP A 181 -4.53 -23.00 -24.39
C ASP A 181 -5.34 -21.92 -23.61
N ILE A 182 -4.92 -20.65 -23.68
CA ILE A 182 -5.52 -19.50 -23.00
C ILE A 182 -5.74 -18.33 -23.96
#